data_746bc3d8ecfec846f61908c736e3b7a3
#
_entry.id   746bc3d8ecfec846f61908c736e3b7a3
#
_cell.length_a   1.000
_cell.length_b   1.000
_cell.length_c   1.000
_cell.angle_alpha   90.00
_cell.angle_beta   90.00
_cell.angle_gamma   90.00
#
_symmetry.space_group_name_H-M   'P 1'
#
loop_
_entity.id
_entity.type
_entity.pdbx_description
1 polymer ?
#
loop_
_entity_poly.entity_id
_entity_poly.type
_entity_poly.pdbx_seq_one_letter_code
_entity_poly.pdbx_strand_id
1 'polypeptide(L)'
;NDFKLTKNKNIKIQGEIYDARPLLISINKEDKRRSLSNKFNGELLANFKEVITDKQINLLKFSMISNIKKGKHEKFTAKGEFSDNEFLDISMSPTGDGKTKIVQLFSDRAEPFISSYKFIKGFKGGKLEYESTYDDKGSNSKLKISNFKVSKVPALTQLLTLASLQGIADTLTGEGIRFSEL
;
A
#
# COMPACT_ATOMS: atom_id res chain seq x y z
N ASN A 1 -11.57 -20.33 -1.82
CA ASN A 1 -10.72 -19.61 -2.79
C ASN A 1 -10.47 -20.53 -3.97
N ASP A 2 -10.82 -20.07 -5.16
CA ASP A 2 -10.67 -20.82 -6.40
C ASP A 2 -9.44 -20.37 -7.15
N PHE A 3 -8.67 -21.34 -7.62
CA PHE A 3 -7.52 -21.11 -8.49
C PHE A 3 -7.78 -21.80 -9.82
N LYS A 4 -7.71 -21.03 -10.91
CA LYS A 4 -7.91 -21.54 -12.26
C LYS A 4 -6.74 -21.15 -13.17
N LEU A 5 -6.06 -22.14 -13.72
CA LEU A 5 -5.06 -21.96 -14.77
C LEU A 5 -5.73 -22.22 -16.13
N THR A 6 -5.64 -21.26 -17.05
CA THR A 6 -6.21 -21.39 -18.40
C THR A 6 -5.12 -21.73 -19.42
N LYS A 7 -5.52 -22.32 -20.57
CA LYS A 7 -4.60 -22.69 -21.67
C LYS A 7 -3.74 -21.52 -22.20
N ASN A 8 -4.20 -20.27 -22.02
CA ASN A 8 -3.50 -19.07 -22.47
C ASN A 8 -2.48 -18.52 -21.44
N LYS A 9 -2.04 -19.35 -20.50
CA LYS A 9 -1.12 -18.94 -19.41
C LYS A 9 -1.68 -17.82 -18.52
N ASN A 10 -2.99 -17.68 -18.42
CA ASN A 10 -3.62 -16.74 -17.53
C ASN A 10 -3.90 -17.42 -16.20
N ILE A 11 -3.58 -16.74 -15.12
CA ILE A 11 -3.84 -17.16 -13.75
C ILE A 11 -5.01 -16.34 -13.23
N LYS A 12 -6.10 -17.00 -12.86
CA LYS A 12 -7.22 -16.36 -12.19
C LYS A 12 -7.33 -16.87 -10.76
N ILE A 13 -7.28 -15.95 -9.80
CA ILE A 13 -7.46 -16.22 -8.38
C ILE A 13 -8.70 -15.45 -7.94
N GLN A 14 -9.63 -16.12 -7.29
CA GLN A 14 -10.83 -15.49 -6.76
C GLN A 14 -11.26 -16.14 -5.45
N GLY A 15 -11.88 -15.37 -4.58
CA GLY A 15 -12.34 -15.88 -3.29
C GLY A 15 -13.17 -14.86 -2.53
N GLU A 16 -13.79 -15.32 -1.47
CA GLU A 16 -14.53 -14.46 -0.55
C GLU A 16 -13.55 -13.63 0.29
N ILE A 17 -12.61 -14.31 0.97
CA ILE A 17 -11.67 -13.67 1.91
C ILE A 17 -10.25 -14.11 1.58
N TYR A 18 -9.33 -13.14 1.58
CA TYR A 18 -7.89 -13.36 1.47
C TYR A 18 -7.16 -12.67 2.63
N ASP A 19 -6.35 -13.42 3.38
CA ASP A 19 -5.47 -12.85 4.40
C ASP A 19 -4.16 -12.38 3.78
N ALA A 20 -4.01 -11.07 3.57
CA ALA A 20 -2.80 -10.47 3.00
C ALA A 20 -1.72 -10.14 4.04
N ARG A 21 -1.98 -10.30 5.35
CA ARG A 21 -1.02 -9.96 6.41
C ARG A 21 0.34 -10.67 6.25
N PRO A 22 0.41 -11.98 5.94
CA PRO A 22 1.68 -12.64 5.70
C PRO A 22 2.43 -12.07 4.49
N LEU A 23 1.70 -11.65 3.45
CA LEU A 23 2.28 -11.01 2.28
C LEU A 23 2.86 -9.64 2.62
N LEU A 24 2.11 -8.79 3.32
CA LEU A 24 2.54 -7.44 3.72
C LEU A 24 3.77 -7.47 4.63
N ILE A 25 3.82 -8.40 5.59
CA ILE A 25 5.00 -8.60 6.47
C ILE A 25 6.23 -8.98 5.64
N SER A 26 6.05 -9.74 4.60
CA SER A 26 7.15 -10.29 3.80
C SER A 26 7.68 -9.35 2.72
N ILE A 27 6.89 -8.35 2.29
CA ILE A 27 7.36 -7.27 1.41
C ILE A 27 8.49 -6.49 2.09
N ASN A 28 8.42 -6.33 3.41
CA ASN A 28 9.45 -5.67 4.23
C ASN A 28 10.70 -6.53 4.50
N LYS A 29 10.70 -7.79 4.09
CA LYS A 29 11.88 -8.66 4.16
C LYS A 29 12.35 -8.89 2.74
N GLU A 30 13.60 -8.59 2.45
CA GLU A 30 14.27 -8.90 1.16
C GLU A 30 14.29 -10.41 0.89
N ASP A 31 13.13 -11.03 0.70
CA ASP A 31 13.03 -12.45 0.38
C ASP A 31 12.99 -12.64 -1.13
N LYS A 32 14.16 -12.91 -1.69
CA LYS A 32 14.37 -13.19 -3.12
C LYS A 32 13.58 -14.41 -3.66
N ARG A 33 12.81 -15.12 -2.81
CA ARG A 33 12.12 -16.37 -3.13
C ARG A 33 10.72 -16.23 -3.73
N ARG A 34 10.23 -15.02 -3.97
CA ARG A 34 8.84 -14.76 -4.41
C ARG A 34 8.68 -14.39 -5.88
N SER A 35 9.65 -14.65 -6.69
CA SER A 35 9.50 -14.49 -8.14
C SER A 35 8.67 -15.65 -8.69
N LEU A 36 7.64 -15.35 -9.46
CA LEU A 36 7.02 -16.31 -10.36
C LEU A 36 8.11 -16.91 -11.24
N SER A 37 7.95 -18.17 -11.64
CA SER A 37 8.93 -18.81 -12.53
C SER A 37 9.34 -17.85 -13.66
N ASN A 38 10.62 -17.65 -13.87
CA ASN A 38 11.18 -16.81 -14.94
C ASN A 38 10.69 -17.18 -16.35
N LYS A 39 10.00 -18.32 -16.49
CA LYS A 39 9.38 -18.78 -17.73
C LYS A 39 7.93 -18.34 -17.87
N PHE A 40 7.31 -17.78 -16.82
CA PHE A 40 5.91 -17.39 -16.87
C PHE A 40 5.75 -16.09 -17.66
N ASN A 41 4.88 -16.16 -18.68
CA ASN A 41 4.41 -15.00 -19.42
C ASN A 41 2.88 -15.14 -19.53
N GLY A 42 2.14 -14.12 -19.13
CA GLY A 42 0.69 -14.19 -19.14
C GLY A 42 0.07 -13.11 -18.27
N GLU A 43 -1.20 -13.28 -17.99
CA GLU A 43 -1.98 -12.37 -17.16
C GLU A 43 -2.34 -13.01 -15.82
N LEU A 44 -2.26 -12.23 -14.76
CA LEU A 44 -2.73 -12.59 -13.43
C LEU A 44 -3.93 -11.70 -13.09
N LEU A 45 -5.05 -12.34 -12.80
CA LEU A 45 -6.28 -11.71 -12.32
C LEU A 45 -6.51 -12.15 -10.88
N ALA A 46 -6.74 -11.22 -9.98
CA ALA A 46 -7.13 -11.53 -8.60
C ALA A 46 -8.35 -10.73 -8.20
N ASN A 47 -9.36 -11.41 -7.63
CA ASN A 47 -10.59 -10.78 -7.15
C ASN A 47 -10.99 -11.39 -5.81
N PHE A 48 -11.18 -10.53 -4.81
CA PHE A 48 -11.62 -10.94 -3.48
C PHE A 48 -12.71 -9.98 -2.99
N LYS A 49 -13.74 -10.50 -2.32
CA LYS A 49 -14.74 -9.64 -1.67
C LYS A 49 -14.11 -8.90 -0.51
N GLU A 50 -13.20 -9.55 0.22
CA GLU A 50 -12.53 -8.98 1.36
C GLU A 50 -11.06 -9.42 1.40
N VAL A 51 -10.17 -8.46 1.69
CA VAL A 51 -8.74 -8.69 1.93
C VAL A 51 -8.40 -8.16 3.31
N ILE A 52 -7.95 -9.05 4.19
CA ILE A 52 -7.52 -8.70 5.54
C ILE A 52 -6.10 -8.11 5.44
N THR A 53 -5.97 -6.82 5.74
CA THR A 53 -4.69 -6.09 5.66
C THR A 53 -4.06 -5.89 7.04
N ASP A 54 -4.87 -5.70 8.08
CA ASP A 54 -4.46 -5.53 9.48
C ASP A 54 -5.56 -6.07 10.41
N LYS A 55 -5.37 -5.99 11.72
CA LYS A 55 -6.33 -6.45 12.73
C LYS A 55 -7.66 -5.70 12.71
N GLN A 56 -7.65 -4.45 12.24
CA GLN A 56 -8.81 -3.54 12.30
C GLN A 56 -9.22 -2.97 10.95
N ILE A 57 -8.48 -3.25 9.88
CA ILE A 57 -8.70 -2.62 8.57
C ILE A 57 -8.71 -3.71 7.50
N ASN A 58 -9.86 -3.88 6.87
CA ASN A 58 -10.05 -4.77 5.75
C ASN A 58 -10.27 -3.97 4.47
N LEU A 59 -9.80 -4.50 3.37
CA LEU A 59 -10.02 -3.94 2.04
C LEU A 59 -11.10 -4.76 1.35
N LEU A 60 -12.18 -4.10 0.97
CA LEU A 60 -13.34 -4.69 0.32
C LEU A 60 -13.24 -4.58 -1.21
N LYS A 61 -13.95 -5.44 -1.92
CA LYS A 61 -14.08 -5.42 -3.39
C LYS A 61 -12.73 -5.33 -4.10
N PHE A 62 -11.73 -6.05 -3.60
CA PHE A 62 -10.38 -6.01 -4.15
C PHE A 62 -10.35 -6.66 -5.54
N SER A 63 -9.75 -5.95 -6.48
CA SER A 63 -9.47 -6.44 -7.82
C SER A 63 -8.06 -6.09 -8.25
N MET A 64 -7.38 -7.02 -8.93
CA MET A 64 -6.05 -6.79 -9.49
C MET A 64 -5.94 -7.44 -10.86
N ILE A 65 -5.34 -6.73 -11.80
CA ILE A 65 -4.95 -7.22 -13.11
C ILE A 65 -3.46 -6.95 -13.27
N SER A 66 -2.71 -7.96 -13.68
CA SER A 66 -1.26 -7.81 -13.91
C SER A 66 -0.80 -8.57 -15.15
N ASN A 67 -0.08 -7.90 -16.01
CA ASN A 67 0.64 -8.50 -17.14
C ASN A 67 2.05 -8.88 -16.67
N ILE A 68 2.41 -10.14 -16.88
CA ILE A 68 3.67 -10.73 -16.42
C ILE A 68 4.49 -11.19 -17.63
N LYS A 69 5.75 -10.80 -17.66
CA LYS A 69 6.72 -11.22 -18.66
C LYS A 69 8.00 -11.72 -17.98
N LYS A 70 8.41 -12.93 -18.32
CA LYS A 70 9.58 -13.59 -17.71
C LYS A 70 9.51 -13.60 -16.17
N GLY A 71 8.31 -13.87 -15.62
CA GLY A 71 8.07 -13.91 -14.19
C GLY A 71 8.02 -12.54 -13.47
N LYS A 72 8.23 -11.42 -14.17
CA LYS A 72 8.20 -10.06 -13.63
C LYS A 72 6.92 -9.34 -14.07
N HIS A 73 6.36 -8.55 -13.16
CA HIS A 73 5.24 -7.67 -13.50
C HIS A 73 5.71 -6.57 -14.47
N GLU A 74 5.09 -6.50 -15.63
CA GLU A 74 5.32 -5.43 -16.61
C GLU A 74 4.36 -4.26 -16.40
N LYS A 75 3.11 -4.58 -16.15
CA LYS A 75 2.05 -3.62 -15.84
C LYS A 75 1.11 -4.26 -14.85
N PHE A 76 0.65 -3.50 -13.87
CA PHE A 76 -0.47 -3.94 -13.03
C PHE A 76 -1.33 -2.76 -12.58
N THR A 77 -2.58 -3.07 -12.25
CA THR A 77 -3.49 -2.19 -11.51
C THR A 77 -4.17 -3.00 -10.42
N ALA A 78 -4.34 -2.40 -9.26
CA ALA A 78 -5.09 -2.99 -8.16
C ALA A 78 -5.96 -1.91 -7.51
N LYS A 79 -7.19 -2.27 -7.16
CA LYS A 79 -8.18 -1.39 -6.57
C LYS A 79 -8.90 -2.10 -5.44
N GLY A 80 -9.38 -1.32 -4.48
CA GLY A 80 -10.22 -1.81 -3.39
C GLY A 80 -10.83 -0.66 -2.61
N GLU A 81 -11.70 -0.98 -1.67
CA GLU A 81 -12.45 -0.02 -0.86
C GLU A 81 -12.23 -0.32 0.61
N PHE A 82 -11.90 0.68 1.42
CA PHE A 82 -11.90 0.56 2.88
C PHE A 82 -13.28 0.84 3.47
N SER A 83 -14.07 1.68 2.79
CA SER A 83 -15.46 2.02 3.06
C SER A 83 -16.07 2.64 1.80
N ASP A 84 -17.33 3.05 1.84
CA ASP A 84 -18.05 3.61 0.69
C ASP A 84 -17.38 4.86 0.07
N ASN A 85 -16.55 5.58 0.84
CA ASN A 85 -15.90 6.81 0.39
C ASN A 85 -14.37 6.78 0.58
N GLU A 86 -13.79 5.62 0.84
CA GLU A 86 -12.35 5.46 1.07
C GLU A 86 -11.80 4.36 0.19
N PHE A 87 -10.88 4.70 -0.71
CA PHE A 87 -10.41 3.83 -1.77
C PHE A 87 -8.91 3.58 -1.68
N LEU A 88 -8.50 2.46 -2.25
CA LEU A 88 -7.13 2.13 -2.62
C LEU A 88 -7.05 2.01 -4.14
N ASP A 89 -6.07 2.68 -4.73
CA ASP A 89 -5.71 2.53 -6.14
C ASP A 89 -4.19 2.36 -6.24
N ILE A 90 -3.74 1.30 -6.88
CA ILE A 90 -2.32 1.04 -7.12
C ILE A 90 -2.14 0.75 -8.60
N SER A 91 -1.17 1.39 -9.21
CA SER A 91 -0.81 1.11 -10.60
C SER A 91 0.70 1.04 -10.79
N MET A 92 1.12 0.25 -11.76
CA MET A 92 2.46 0.22 -12.28
C MET A 92 2.41 0.10 -13.80
N SER A 93 3.18 0.91 -14.50
CA SER A 93 3.27 0.86 -15.96
C SER A 93 4.68 1.23 -16.43
N PRO A 94 5.14 0.69 -17.58
CA PRO A 94 6.34 1.17 -18.21
C PRO A 94 6.13 2.60 -18.74
N THR A 95 7.18 3.40 -18.75
CA THR A 95 7.24 4.69 -19.44
C THR A 95 7.43 4.50 -20.95
N GLY A 96 7.37 5.60 -21.70
CA GLY A 96 7.53 5.56 -23.17
C GLY A 96 8.87 5.00 -23.65
N ASP A 97 9.92 5.00 -22.81
CA ASP A 97 11.23 4.41 -23.11
C ASP A 97 11.27 2.88 -22.93
N GLY A 98 10.23 2.29 -22.32
CA GLY A 98 10.11 0.86 -22.05
C GLY A 98 11.11 0.29 -21.04
N LYS A 99 12.01 1.12 -20.51
CA LYS A 99 13.05 0.73 -19.52
C LYS A 99 12.70 1.15 -18.12
N THR A 100 12.16 2.33 -17.99
CA THR A 100 11.71 2.90 -16.73
C THR A 100 10.28 2.47 -16.45
N LYS A 101 9.94 2.24 -15.20
CA LYS A 101 8.58 1.97 -14.73
C LYS A 101 8.15 3.03 -13.73
N ILE A 102 6.88 3.37 -13.78
CA ILE A 102 6.24 4.26 -12.79
C ILE A 102 5.30 3.39 -11.95
N VAL A 103 5.42 3.53 -10.63
CA VAL A 103 4.47 3.02 -9.65
C VAL A 103 3.76 4.20 -9.02
N GLN A 104 2.44 4.13 -8.95
CA GLN A 104 1.62 5.09 -8.25
C GLN A 104 0.70 4.35 -7.29
N LEU A 105 0.59 4.86 -6.07
CA LEU A 105 -0.33 4.37 -5.07
C LEU A 105 -1.05 5.56 -4.45
N PHE A 106 -2.35 5.48 -4.45
CA PHE A 106 -3.24 6.37 -3.73
C PHE A 106 -4.05 5.57 -2.72
N SER A 107 -4.15 6.06 -1.50
CA SER A 107 -4.97 5.44 -0.47
C SER A 107 -5.61 6.51 0.41
N ASP A 108 -6.93 6.45 0.60
CA ASP A 108 -7.64 7.29 1.57
C ASP A 108 -7.36 6.87 3.02
N ARG A 109 -6.69 5.71 3.23
CA ARG A 109 -6.18 5.27 4.53
C ARG A 109 -4.71 4.94 4.46
N ALA A 110 -3.88 5.71 5.20
CA ALA A 110 -2.44 5.45 5.30
C ALA A 110 -2.09 4.37 6.34
N GLU A 111 -2.96 4.15 7.34
CA GLU A 111 -2.73 3.21 8.45
C GLU A 111 -2.23 1.82 8.03
N PRO A 112 -2.82 1.12 7.03
CA PRO A 112 -2.39 -0.22 6.65
C PRO A 112 -0.94 -0.29 6.16
N PHE A 113 -0.45 0.82 5.62
CA PHE A 113 0.91 0.92 5.07
C PHE A 113 1.92 1.34 6.11
N ILE A 114 1.50 2.12 7.11
CA ILE A 114 2.38 2.72 8.12
C ILE A 114 2.45 1.89 9.41
N SER A 115 1.39 1.16 9.77
CA SER A 115 1.31 0.39 11.02
C SER A 115 2.40 -0.67 11.18
N SER A 116 2.99 -1.15 10.08
CA SER A 116 4.09 -2.09 10.09
C SER A 116 5.44 -1.48 10.54
N TYR A 117 5.57 -0.15 10.53
CA TYR A 117 6.78 0.55 10.94
C TYR A 117 6.78 0.76 12.45
N LYS A 118 7.63 0.01 13.16
CA LYS A 118 7.70 0.00 14.65
C LYS A 118 8.08 1.34 15.29
N PHE A 119 8.69 2.25 14.54
CA PHE A 119 9.11 3.56 15.05
C PHE A 119 7.98 4.58 15.09
N ILE A 120 6.87 4.34 14.36
CA ILE A 120 5.68 5.19 14.37
C ILE A 120 4.60 4.48 15.17
N LYS A 121 4.35 4.97 16.40
CA LYS A 121 3.34 4.39 17.28
C LYS A 121 2.11 5.29 17.36
N GLY A 122 0.92 4.67 17.31
CA GLY A 122 -0.34 5.39 17.46
C GLY A 122 -0.69 6.26 16.26
N PHE A 123 -0.23 5.87 15.07
CA PHE A 123 -0.64 6.48 13.80
C PHE A 123 -2.10 6.14 13.51
N LYS A 124 -2.90 7.14 13.13
CA LYS A 124 -4.32 6.97 12.80
C LYS A 124 -4.73 7.87 11.63
N GLY A 125 -5.58 7.32 10.77
CA GLY A 125 -6.13 8.01 9.61
C GLY A 125 -5.09 8.25 8.53
N GLY A 126 -5.20 9.41 7.87
CA GLY A 126 -4.29 9.88 6.83
C GLY A 126 -4.61 9.36 5.45
N LYS A 127 -4.37 10.23 4.47
CA LYS A 127 -4.32 9.88 3.05
C LYS A 127 -2.87 9.69 2.65
N LEU A 128 -2.61 8.71 1.78
CA LEU A 128 -1.28 8.38 1.31
C LEU A 128 -1.22 8.48 -0.21
N GLU A 129 -0.26 9.23 -0.69
CA GLU A 129 0.11 9.32 -2.11
C GLU A 129 1.58 8.91 -2.25
N TYR A 130 1.84 7.92 -3.08
CA TYR A 130 3.19 7.45 -3.36
C TYR A 130 3.39 7.38 -4.87
N GLU A 131 4.49 7.92 -5.32
CA GLU A 131 4.96 7.80 -6.70
C GLU A 131 6.42 7.38 -6.70
N SER A 132 6.77 6.45 -7.56
CA SER A 132 8.13 6.01 -7.75
C SER A 132 8.40 5.73 -9.21
N THR A 133 9.51 6.26 -9.71
CA THR A 133 10.11 5.85 -10.98
C THR A 133 11.31 4.97 -10.69
N TYR A 134 11.44 3.84 -11.37
CA TYR A 134 12.58 2.95 -11.19
C TYR A 134 13.00 2.26 -12.49
N ASP A 135 14.29 1.98 -12.59
CA ASP A 135 14.92 1.23 -13.64
C ASP A 135 15.98 0.28 -13.06
N ASP A 136 16.83 -0.31 -13.91
CA ASP A 136 17.89 -1.21 -13.48
C ASP A 136 19.03 -0.51 -12.69
N LYS A 137 19.06 0.84 -12.66
CA LYS A 137 20.09 1.64 -11.99
C LYS A 137 19.65 2.14 -10.62
N GLY A 138 18.35 2.25 -10.38
CA GLY A 138 17.83 2.72 -9.11
C GLY A 138 16.40 3.21 -9.16
N SER A 139 15.97 3.86 -8.08
CA SER A 139 14.62 4.41 -7.96
C SER A 139 14.64 5.82 -7.39
N ASN A 140 13.69 6.62 -7.84
CA ASN A 140 13.35 7.92 -7.27
C ASN A 140 11.90 7.86 -6.80
N SER A 141 11.67 8.11 -5.51
CA SER A 141 10.37 7.94 -4.89
C SER A 141 9.95 9.19 -4.13
N LYS A 142 8.68 9.52 -4.22
CA LYS A 142 8.03 10.57 -3.42
C LYS A 142 6.87 9.94 -2.65
N LEU A 143 6.85 10.15 -1.36
CA LEU A 143 5.76 9.78 -0.46
C LEU A 143 5.20 11.04 0.16
N LYS A 144 3.87 11.16 0.13
CA LYS A 144 3.13 12.22 0.81
C LYS A 144 2.04 11.58 1.67
N ILE A 145 1.95 12.00 2.93
CA ILE A 145 0.90 11.60 3.84
C ILE A 145 0.26 12.87 4.40
N SER A 146 -1.05 12.95 4.33
CA SER A 146 -1.82 14.10 4.79
C SER A 146 -2.95 13.70 5.74
N ASN A 147 -3.40 14.64 6.59
CA ASN A 147 -4.57 14.48 7.47
C ASN A 147 -4.47 13.27 8.43
N PHE A 148 -3.33 13.06 9.08
CA PHE A 148 -3.11 11.97 10.02
C PHE A 148 -2.89 12.45 11.46
N LYS A 149 -3.04 11.54 12.43
CA LYS A 149 -2.74 11.75 13.84
C LYS A 149 -1.68 10.76 14.31
N VAL A 150 -0.82 11.19 15.23
CA VAL A 150 0.15 10.33 15.92
C VAL A 150 0.03 10.55 17.41
N SER A 151 -0.30 9.51 18.17
CA SER A 151 -0.52 9.62 19.62
C SER A 151 0.75 9.46 20.47
N LYS A 152 1.82 8.88 19.90
CA LYS A 152 3.08 8.65 20.61
C LYS A 152 4.24 9.24 19.79
N VAL A 153 4.46 10.52 19.98
CA VAL A 153 5.56 11.26 19.32
C VAL A 153 6.75 11.44 20.28
N PRO A 154 7.98 11.50 19.76
CA PRO A 154 9.16 11.85 20.54
C PRO A 154 9.01 13.20 21.25
N ALA A 155 9.62 13.34 22.41
CA ALA A 155 9.51 14.53 23.27
C ALA A 155 9.79 15.86 22.53
N LEU A 156 10.76 15.89 21.60
CA LEU A 156 11.07 17.08 20.81
C LEU A 156 9.89 17.52 19.92
N THR A 157 9.23 16.55 19.30
CA THR A 157 8.04 16.84 18.46
C THR A 157 6.88 17.30 19.31
N GLN A 158 6.72 16.75 20.54
CA GLN A 158 5.72 17.24 21.50
C GLN A 158 5.96 18.69 21.90
N LEU A 159 7.21 19.07 22.15
CA LEU A 159 7.57 20.45 22.47
C LEU A 159 7.29 21.42 21.32
N LEU A 160 7.58 21.03 20.08
CA LEU A 160 7.27 21.84 18.90
C LEU A 160 5.75 22.02 18.69
N THR A 161 4.96 21.00 19.01
CA THR A 161 3.49 21.07 18.90
C THR A 161 2.87 21.90 20.00
N LEU A 162 3.43 21.91 21.21
CA LEU A 162 3.00 22.80 22.30
C LEU A 162 3.20 24.29 21.96
N ALA A 163 4.06 24.62 21.02
CA ALA A 163 4.22 25.98 20.52
C ALA A 163 3.05 26.47 19.65
N SER A 164 2.12 25.60 19.24
CA SER A 164 0.91 25.95 18.51
C SER A 164 -0.34 25.77 19.37
N LEU A 165 -1.33 26.65 19.24
CA LEU A 165 -2.60 26.56 19.98
C LEU A 165 -3.34 25.23 19.70
N GLN A 166 -3.31 24.74 18.46
CA GLN A 166 -3.93 23.48 18.09
C GLN A 166 -3.22 22.27 18.71
N GLY A 167 -1.88 22.31 18.75
CA GLY A 167 -1.08 21.25 19.39
C GLY A 167 -1.31 21.13 20.88
N ILE A 168 -1.54 22.26 21.58
CA ILE A 168 -1.91 22.27 23.00
C ILE A 168 -3.26 21.60 23.21
N ALA A 169 -4.28 21.95 22.40
CA ALA A 169 -5.62 21.36 22.49
C ALA A 169 -5.59 19.84 22.23
N ASP A 170 -4.93 19.39 21.17
CA ASP A 170 -4.81 17.98 20.80
C ASP A 170 -4.06 17.15 21.87
N THR A 171 -3.09 17.77 22.55
CA THR A 171 -2.33 17.12 23.65
C THR A 171 -3.19 16.98 24.91
N LEU A 172 -3.97 17.99 25.25
CA LEU A 172 -4.83 17.99 26.44
C LEU A 172 -6.00 17.01 26.32
N THR A 173 -6.54 16.83 25.14
CA THR A 173 -7.64 15.87 24.89
C THR A 173 -7.16 14.42 24.78
N GLY A 174 -5.85 14.18 24.70
CA GLY A 174 -5.28 12.84 24.52
C GLY A 174 -5.57 12.20 23.15
N GLU A 175 -6.11 12.97 22.21
CA GLU A 175 -6.47 12.47 20.88
C GLU A 175 -5.27 12.26 19.94
N GLY A 176 -4.09 12.71 20.35
CA GLY A 176 -2.87 12.70 19.54
C GLY A 176 -2.70 13.97 18.71
N ILE A 177 -1.53 14.14 18.15
CA ILE A 177 -1.14 15.31 17.38
C ILE A 177 -1.56 15.16 15.94
N ARG A 178 -2.19 16.19 15.38
CA ARG A 178 -2.60 16.23 13.98
C ARG A 178 -1.51 16.81 13.09
N PHE A 179 -1.34 16.21 11.94
CA PHE A 179 -0.47 16.71 10.89
C PHE A 179 -1.29 16.90 9.63
N SER A 180 -1.19 18.07 9.02
CA SER A 180 -1.83 18.37 7.74
C SER A 180 -1.11 17.68 6.57
N GLU A 181 0.22 17.60 6.64
CA GLU A 181 1.05 17.02 5.59
C GLU A 181 2.41 16.55 6.15
N LEU A 182 2.99 15.51 5.52
CA LEU A 182 4.35 15.02 5.68
C LEU A 182 4.96 14.74 4.30
#